data_f39aca5d6ac95ed1647645133552f8d5
#
_entry.id   f39aca5d6ac95ed1647645133552f8d5
#
_cell.length_a   1.000
_cell.length_b   1.000
_cell.length_c   1.000
_cell.angle_alpha   90.00
_cell.angle_beta   90.00
_cell.angle_gamma   90.00
#
_symmetry.space_group_name_H-M   'P 1'
#
loop_
_entity.id
_entity.type
_entity.pdbx_description
1 polymer ?
#
loop_
_entity_poly.entity_id
_entity_poly.type
_entity_poly.pdbx_seq_one_letter_code
_entity_poly.pdbx_strand_id
1 'polypeptide(L)'
;MQIMKTMLTPTNYELIPLNDKTNVRFFTSIDPGSYVAPHWHDAVEIVYLLEGELKVIVGNDSRILNAGQCAMVTPNQIHSTLCTSPNRAIVFQIPEAFMEKFIPHARNLCFSLQDPAASPVLQSKVELFKETLIKMQFLTDLQPDGAVLRFNSLLFETLFQLYHNFCTEAPQKDTVQHSRNLERLEPVLQYIASNYNRPISLEEISGVAILQPKYFCRFFKKCMGVTFLEYQNEIRLSKIYKDVTSTSDKISDILERHGFTNYKLFRRMFSERFHATPTEIRKHVSS
;
A
#
# COMPACT_ATOMS: atom_id res chain seq x y z
N MET A 1 15.19 -16.04 9.80
CA MET A 1 14.80 -14.69 9.34
C MET A 1 14.21 -14.85 7.93
N GLN A 2 12.92 -15.04 7.85
CA GLN A 2 12.25 -15.27 6.56
C GLN A 2 11.82 -13.92 6.01
N ILE A 3 12.54 -13.43 5.00
CA ILE A 3 12.07 -12.33 4.14
C ILE A 3 10.88 -12.91 3.37
N MET A 4 9.67 -12.72 3.90
CA MET A 4 8.47 -13.08 3.16
C MET A 4 8.36 -12.18 1.92
N LYS A 5 8.72 -12.74 0.77
CA LYS A 5 8.47 -12.17 -0.54
C LYS A 5 6.97 -11.87 -0.65
N THR A 6 6.60 -10.61 -0.60
CA THR A 6 5.26 -10.16 -1.02
C THR A 6 5.13 -10.55 -2.49
N MET A 7 4.36 -11.60 -2.79
CA MET A 7 3.99 -11.92 -4.17
C MET A 7 2.98 -10.85 -4.61
N LEU A 8 3.49 -9.77 -5.19
CA LEU A 8 2.66 -8.93 -6.03
C LEU A 8 2.24 -9.81 -7.22
N THR A 9 0.99 -10.21 -7.25
CA THR A 9 0.37 -10.73 -8.47
C THR A 9 0.52 -9.69 -9.59
N PRO A 10 0.40 -10.07 -10.86
CA PRO A 10 0.52 -9.12 -11.97
C PRO A 10 -0.52 -7.98 -11.95
N THR A 11 -1.42 -7.99 -11.00
CA THR A 11 -2.37 -6.92 -10.71
C THR A 11 -1.80 -6.01 -9.63
N ASN A 12 -2.02 -4.72 -9.71
CA ASN A 12 -1.76 -3.83 -8.57
C ASN A 12 -2.83 -3.98 -7.45
N TYR A 13 -3.67 -4.99 -7.56
CA TYR A 13 -4.40 -5.57 -6.46
C TYR A 13 -3.44 -6.46 -5.67
N GLU A 14 -3.20 -6.11 -4.43
CA GLU A 14 -2.39 -6.93 -3.54
C GLU A 14 -3.25 -8.09 -3.00
N LEU A 15 -2.91 -9.31 -3.42
CA LEU A 15 -3.41 -10.49 -2.73
C LEU A 15 -2.73 -10.58 -1.36
N ILE A 16 -3.51 -10.35 -0.31
CA ILE A 16 -3.03 -10.39 1.07
C ILE A 16 -2.83 -11.84 1.49
N PRO A 17 -1.60 -12.28 1.79
CA PRO A 17 -1.36 -13.63 2.33
C PRO A 17 -1.86 -13.70 3.77
N LEU A 18 -3.03 -14.30 3.96
CA LEU A 18 -3.65 -14.41 5.28
C LEU A 18 -3.00 -15.54 6.10
N ASN A 19 -3.00 -15.36 7.41
CA ASN A 19 -2.64 -16.41 8.35
C ASN A 19 -3.86 -17.33 8.57
N ASP A 20 -3.69 -18.64 8.36
CA ASP A 20 -4.76 -19.64 8.43
C ASP A 20 -5.47 -19.70 9.81
N LYS A 21 -4.80 -19.31 10.90
CA LYS A 21 -5.33 -19.36 12.26
C LYS A 21 -6.06 -18.07 12.68
N THR A 22 -5.75 -16.95 12.02
CA THR A 22 -6.28 -15.62 12.40
C THR A 22 -7.09 -14.96 11.29
N ASN A 23 -6.97 -15.42 10.03
CA ASN A 23 -7.59 -14.86 8.82
C ASN A 23 -7.27 -13.38 8.57
N VAL A 24 -6.15 -12.91 9.09
CA VAL A 24 -5.62 -11.56 8.88
C VAL A 24 -4.13 -11.65 8.56
N ARG A 25 -3.54 -10.56 8.07
CA ARG A 25 -2.09 -10.46 7.92
C ARG A 25 -1.55 -9.44 8.91
N PHE A 26 -0.66 -9.88 9.78
CA PHE A 26 0.02 -9.04 10.76
C PHE A 26 1.51 -9.36 10.75
N PHE A 27 2.36 -8.35 10.59
CA PHE A 27 3.81 -8.53 10.58
C PHE A 27 4.55 -7.23 10.92
N THR A 28 5.79 -7.38 11.40
CA THR A 28 6.72 -6.27 11.52
C THR A 28 7.53 -6.16 10.23
N SER A 29 7.43 -5.02 9.55
CA SER A 29 8.25 -4.67 8.40
C SER A 29 9.53 -4.03 8.89
N ILE A 30 10.67 -4.48 8.38
CA ILE A 30 11.97 -3.82 8.49
C ILE A 30 12.38 -3.46 7.08
N ASP A 31 12.39 -2.17 6.78
CA ASP A 31 12.60 -1.66 5.43
C ASP A 31 13.85 -0.77 5.39
N PRO A 32 14.92 -1.21 4.72
CA PRO A 32 16.15 -0.42 4.58
C PRO A 32 16.04 0.75 3.61
N GLY A 33 14.95 0.82 2.89
CA GLY A 33 14.64 1.79 1.84
C GLY A 33 13.95 1.09 0.67
N SER A 34 12.67 1.34 0.48
CA SER A 34 11.90 0.76 -0.64
C SER A 34 10.83 1.71 -1.14
N TYR A 35 10.32 1.40 -2.30
CA TYR A 35 9.16 2.05 -2.88
C TYR A 35 8.12 1.00 -3.24
N VAL A 36 6.94 1.13 -2.66
CA VAL A 36 5.76 0.37 -3.03
C VAL A 36 4.92 1.23 -3.98
N ALA A 37 4.83 0.81 -5.24
CA ALA A 37 4.06 1.51 -6.27
C ALA A 37 2.56 1.59 -5.88
N PRO A 38 1.80 2.53 -6.45
CA PRO A 38 0.37 2.63 -6.20
C PRO A 38 -0.34 1.30 -6.40
N HIS A 39 -1.01 0.81 -5.35
CA HIS A 39 -1.75 -0.44 -5.30
C HIS A 39 -3.00 -0.29 -4.43
N TRP A 40 -3.82 -1.32 -4.39
CA TRP A 40 -5.02 -1.39 -3.57
C TRP A 40 -5.34 -2.85 -3.19
N HIS A 41 -6.11 -3.02 -2.15
CA HIS A 41 -6.59 -4.32 -1.65
C HIS A 41 -7.93 -4.14 -0.93
N ASP A 42 -8.64 -5.24 -0.69
CA ASP A 42 -9.94 -5.28 -0.01
C ASP A 42 -9.81 -5.39 1.52
N ALA A 43 -8.80 -4.76 2.09
CA ALA A 43 -8.57 -4.79 3.54
C ALA A 43 -8.40 -3.39 4.11
N VAL A 44 -8.79 -3.22 5.37
CA VAL A 44 -8.28 -2.10 6.18
C VAL A 44 -6.80 -2.37 6.44
N GLU A 45 -5.94 -1.43 6.05
CA GLU A 45 -4.52 -1.48 6.37
C GLU A 45 -4.17 -0.46 7.44
N ILE A 46 -3.45 -0.90 8.45
CA ILE A 46 -2.92 -0.08 9.52
C ILE A 46 -1.41 -0.17 9.44
N VAL A 47 -0.75 0.99 9.33
CA VAL A 47 0.70 1.11 9.39
C VAL A 47 1.04 1.89 10.65
N TYR A 48 1.68 1.24 11.63
CA TYR A 48 2.18 1.89 12.82
C TYR A 48 3.71 1.95 12.78
N LEU A 49 4.25 3.14 12.62
CA LEU A 49 5.67 3.35 12.50
C LEU A 49 6.34 3.31 13.88
N LEU A 50 7.22 2.34 14.08
CA LEU A 50 7.95 2.14 15.33
C LEU A 50 9.25 2.94 15.36
N GLU A 51 9.96 2.99 14.21
CA GLU A 51 11.25 3.66 14.05
C GLU A 51 11.37 4.25 12.65
N GLY A 52 12.11 5.36 12.55
CA GLY A 52 12.42 6.01 11.27
C GLY A 52 11.29 6.89 10.74
N GLU A 53 11.24 7.02 9.41
CA GLU A 53 10.31 7.85 8.66
C GLU A 53 9.72 7.06 7.48
N LEU A 54 8.44 7.28 7.18
CA LEU A 54 7.77 6.68 6.04
C LEU A 54 6.82 7.69 5.37
N LYS A 55 7.02 7.94 4.09
CA LYS A 55 6.07 8.71 3.30
C LYS A 55 4.93 7.79 2.84
N VAL A 56 3.70 8.14 3.20
CA VAL A 56 2.47 7.44 2.79
C VAL A 56 1.66 8.35 1.89
N ILE A 57 1.22 7.84 0.77
CA ILE A 57 0.39 8.54 -0.21
C ILE A 57 -0.91 7.75 -0.35
N VAL A 58 -2.05 8.41 -0.13
CA VAL A 58 -3.38 7.81 -0.24
C VAL A 58 -4.23 8.69 -1.15
N GLY A 59 -4.57 8.19 -2.33
CA GLY A 59 -5.20 9.01 -3.36
C GLY A 59 -4.34 10.22 -3.73
N ASN A 60 -4.86 11.43 -3.48
CA ASN A 60 -4.13 12.69 -3.70
C ASN A 60 -3.42 13.24 -2.45
N ASP A 61 -3.65 12.63 -1.29
CA ASP A 61 -3.06 13.09 -0.03
C ASP A 61 -1.72 12.40 0.20
N SER A 62 -0.75 13.20 0.63
CA SER A 62 0.61 12.73 0.94
C SER A 62 1.01 13.22 2.32
N ARG A 63 1.46 12.30 3.17
CA ARG A 63 1.96 12.63 4.50
C ARG A 63 3.22 11.85 4.84
N ILE A 64 4.05 12.44 5.68
CA ILE A 64 5.20 11.78 6.28
C ILE A 64 4.77 11.29 7.66
N LEU A 65 4.93 10.00 7.91
CA LEU A 65 4.81 9.40 9.23
C LEU A 65 6.18 9.43 9.90
N ASN A 66 6.20 9.84 11.15
CA ASN A 66 7.35 9.71 12.04
C ASN A 66 7.13 8.56 13.04
N ALA A 67 8.20 8.11 13.69
CA ALA A 67 8.12 7.12 14.75
C ALA A 67 7.02 7.48 15.78
N GLY A 68 6.23 6.50 16.17
CA GLY A 68 5.07 6.65 17.05
C GLY A 68 3.78 7.07 16.35
N GLN A 69 3.78 7.33 15.04
CA GLN A 69 2.57 7.70 14.29
C GLN A 69 1.97 6.50 13.54
N CYS A 70 0.66 6.57 13.32
CA CYS A 70 -0.10 5.58 12.55
C CYS A 70 -0.68 6.20 11.27
N ALA A 71 -0.75 5.38 10.23
CA ALA A 71 -1.63 5.57 9.08
C ALA A 71 -2.69 4.47 9.04
N MET A 72 -3.83 4.80 8.44
CA MET A 72 -4.89 3.85 8.13
C MET A 72 -5.34 4.06 6.70
N VAL A 73 -5.49 2.95 5.98
CA VAL A 73 -6.00 2.91 4.60
C VAL A 73 -7.30 2.13 4.61
N THR A 74 -8.35 2.73 4.08
CA THR A 74 -9.66 2.09 3.93
C THR A 74 -9.60 1.02 2.82
N PRO A 75 -10.39 -0.07 2.88
CA PRO A 75 -10.49 -1.05 1.80
C PRO A 75 -10.69 -0.39 0.45
N ASN A 76 -10.04 -0.95 -0.57
CA ASN A 76 -10.15 -0.51 -1.96
C ASN A 76 -9.62 0.91 -2.25
N GLN A 77 -8.90 1.52 -1.32
CA GLN A 77 -8.27 2.82 -1.50
C GLN A 77 -6.86 2.66 -2.07
N ILE A 78 -6.60 3.35 -3.19
CA ILE A 78 -5.28 3.33 -3.83
C ILE A 78 -4.30 4.08 -2.97
N HIS A 79 -3.18 3.42 -2.66
CA HIS A 79 -2.13 3.97 -1.83
C HIS A 79 -0.74 3.50 -2.27
N SER A 80 0.27 4.21 -1.83
CA SER A 80 1.68 3.88 -2.06
C SER A 80 2.53 4.33 -0.88
N THR A 81 3.69 3.71 -0.70
CA THR A 81 4.65 4.07 0.34
C THR A 81 6.03 4.28 -0.22
N LEU A 82 6.76 5.24 0.33
CA LEU A 82 8.15 5.51 0.01
C LEU A 82 8.97 5.58 1.30
N CYS A 83 9.90 4.66 1.42
CA CYS A 83 10.89 4.60 2.48
C CYS A 83 12.23 5.09 1.92
N THR A 84 12.68 6.27 2.34
CA THR A 84 13.94 6.87 1.88
C THR A 84 15.10 6.61 2.83
N SER A 85 14.81 6.18 4.05
CA SER A 85 15.77 5.80 5.09
C SER A 85 15.25 4.58 5.85
N PRO A 86 16.13 3.78 6.51
CA PRO A 86 15.68 2.60 7.24
C PRO A 86 14.56 2.91 8.23
N ASN A 87 13.53 2.08 8.22
CA ASN A 87 12.43 2.16 9.16
C ASN A 87 11.97 0.79 9.66
N ARG A 88 11.18 0.81 10.74
CA ARG A 88 10.51 -0.37 11.27
C ARG A 88 9.05 -0.03 11.56
N ALA A 89 8.13 -0.83 11.03
CA ALA A 89 6.70 -0.59 11.15
C ALA A 89 5.93 -1.89 11.42
N ILE A 90 4.85 -1.79 12.17
CA ILE A 90 3.80 -2.82 12.20
C ILE A 90 2.88 -2.57 11.00
N VAL A 91 2.68 -3.60 10.19
CA VAL A 91 1.69 -3.60 9.11
C VAL A 91 0.61 -4.61 9.46
N PHE A 92 -0.62 -4.15 9.52
CA PHE A 92 -1.78 -4.96 9.86
C PHE A 92 -2.88 -4.78 8.82
N GLN A 93 -3.19 -5.87 8.09
CA GLN A 93 -4.20 -5.90 7.04
C GLN A 93 -5.34 -6.82 7.48
N ILE A 94 -6.55 -6.27 7.57
CA ILE A 94 -7.79 -6.94 7.99
C ILE A 94 -8.74 -6.96 6.79
N PRO A 95 -8.98 -8.13 6.15
CA PRO A 95 -9.86 -8.22 4.99
C PRO A 95 -11.28 -7.76 5.30
N GLU A 96 -11.89 -7.04 4.36
CA GLU A 96 -13.29 -6.61 4.46
C GLU A 96 -14.22 -7.80 4.69
N ALA A 97 -14.02 -8.90 3.97
CA ALA A 97 -14.81 -10.13 4.13
C ALA A 97 -14.68 -10.76 5.53
N PHE A 98 -13.56 -10.54 6.24
CA PHE A 98 -13.41 -10.96 7.63
C PHE A 98 -14.20 -10.01 8.55
N MET A 99 -14.11 -8.71 8.34
CA MET A 99 -14.82 -7.71 9.14
C MET A 99 -16.35 -7.87 9.03
N GLU A 100 -16.87 -8.18 7.85
CA GLU A 100 -18.31 -8.37 7.61
C GLU A 100 -18.95 -9.48 8.45
N LYS A 101 -18.15 -10.44 8.91
CA LYS A 101 -18.65 -11.50 9.81
C LYS A 101 -19.05 -10.97 11.20
N PHE A 102 -18.51 -9.83 11.59
CA PHE A 102 -18.64 -9.31 12.96
C PHE A 102 -19.18 -7.87 13.02
N ILE A 103 -18.99 -7.09 11.96
CA ILE A 103 -19.39 -5.69 11.87
C ILE A 103 -20.47 -5.57 10.80
N PRO A 104 -21.72 -5.24 11.18
CA PRO A 104 -22.81 -5.07 10.20
C PRO A 104 -22.45 -3.97 9.19
N HIS A 105 -22.64 -4.28 7.91
CA HIS A 105 -22.41 -3.35 6.81
C HIS A 105 -20.99 -2.77 6.74
N ALA A 106 -19.96 -3.55 7.09
CA ALA A 106 -18.56 -3.13 7.09
C ALA A 106 -18.13 -2.49 5.75
N ARG A 107 -18.67 -2.95 4.61
CA ARG A 107 -18.46 -2.36 3.27
C ARG A 107 -18.88 -0.90 3.14
N ASN A 108 -19.79 -0.44 3.99
CA ASN A 108 -20.29 0.92 3.96
C ASN A 108 -19.56 1.84 4.95
N LEU A 109 -18.49 1.34 5.56
CA LEU A 109 -17.70 2.08 6.51
C LEU A 109 -16.39 2.57 5.90
N CYS A 110 -16.06 3.83 6.20
CA CYS A 110 -14.75 4.42 5.97
C CYS A 110 -13.97 4.41 7.28
N PHE A 111 -12.75 3.92 7.25
CA PHE A 111 -11.89 3.86 8.42
C PHE A 111 -10.79 4.92 8.34
N SER A 112 -10.66 5.73 9.38
CA SER A 112 -9.64 6.78 9.43
C SER A 112 -9.18 7.06 10.84
N LEU A 113 -7.92 7.34 11.01
CA LEU A 113 -7.38 7.94 12.24
C LEU A 113 -7.50 9.45 12.09
N GLN A 114 -8.37 10.05 12.93
CA GLN A 114 -8.46 11.49 13.05
C GLN A 114 -7.19 12.04 13.73
N ASP A 115 -6.94 13.34 13.56
CA ASP A 115 -5.77 13.98 14.18
C ASP A 115 -5.86 13.87 15.72
N PRO A 116 -4.92 13.16 16.38
CA PRO A 116 -4.93 13.02 17.84
C PRO A 116 -4.89 14.39 18.58
N ALA A 117 -4.32 15.41 17.94
CA ALA A 117 -4.28 16.75 18.52
C ALA A 117 -5.65 17.43 18.60
N ALA A 118 -6.68 16.90 17.92
CA ALA A 118 -8.00 17.48 17.90
C ALA A 118 -8.72 17.43 19.29
N SER A 119 -8.43 16.41 20.12
CA SER A 119 -8.94 16.36 21.51
C SER A 119 -8.16 15.38 22.38
N PRO A 120 -8.07 15.61 23.71
CA PRO A 120 -7.45 14.67 24.65
C PRO A 120 -8.11 13.28 24.66
N VAL A 121 -9.42 13.22 24.45
CA VAL A 121 -10.16 11.94 24.37
C VAL A 121 -9.73 11.15 23.14
N LEU A 122 -9.61 11.80 21.99
CA LEU A 122 -9.16 11.15 20.78
C LEU A 122 -7.70 10.68 20.88
N GLN A 123 -6.84 11.51 21.49
CA GLN A 123 -5.46 11.12 21.78
C GLN A 123 -5.41 9.84 22.62
N SER A 124 -6.19 9.76 23.72
CA SER A 124 -6.25 8.57 24.56
C SER A 124 -6.73 7.33 23.81
N LYS A 125 -7.72 7.48 22.91
CA LYS A 125 -8.20 6.38 22.05
C LYS A 125 -7.11 5.87 21.08
N VAL A 126 -6.38 6.78 20.47
CA VAL A 126 -5.28 6.43 19.56
C VAL A 126 -4.12 5.75 20.31
N GLU A 127 -3.79 6.21 21.51
CA GLU A 127 -2.74 5.56 22.32
C GLU A 127 -3.17 4.15 22.75
N LEU A 128 -4.40 3.95 23.19
CA LEU A 128 -4.91 2.61 23.53
C LEU A 128 -4.90 1.67 22.31
N PHE A 129 -5.20 2.19 21.12
CA PHE A 129 -5.13 1.43 19.88
C PHE A 129 -3.68 1.00 19.55
N LYS A 130 -2.72 1.91 19.67
CA LYS A 130 -1.28 1.62 19.49
C LYS A 130 -0.78 0.57 20.49
N GLU A 131 -1.18 0.68 21.76
CA GLU A 131 -0.84 -0.33 22.79
C GLU A 131 -1.35 -1.72 22.41
N THR A 132 -2.55 -1.81 21.82
CA THR A 132 -3.10 -3.08 21.34
C THR A 132 -2.24 -3.66 20.23
N LEU A 133 -1.79 -2.85 19.25
CA LEU A 133 -0.89 -3.28 18.17
C LEU A 133 0.47 -3.75 18.71
N ILE A 134 1.05 -3.06 19.69
CA ILE A 134 2.31 -3.48 20.34
C ILE A 134 2.15 -4.82 21.06
N LYS A 135 1.05 -5.02 21.79
CA LYS A 135 0.77 -6.32 22.42
C LYS A 135 0.67 -7.45 21.40
N MET A 136 0.04 -7.20 20.27
CA MET A 136 -0.03 -8.16 19.14
C MET A 136 1.35 -8.45 18.55
N GLN A 137 2.21 -7.44 18.40
CA GLN A 137 3.59 -7.60 17.94
C GLN A 137 4.37 -8.52 18.86
N PHE A 138 4.35 -8.29 20.18
CA PHE A 138 5.04 -9.16 21.14
C PHE A 138 4.62 -10.63 21.03
N LEU A 139 3.32 -10.89 20.84
CA LEU A 139 2.82 -12.25 20.64
C LEU A 139 3.32 -12.88 19.35
N THR A 140 3.46 -12.08 18.29
CA THR A 140 3.96 -12.55 17.00
C THR A 140 5.46 -12.84 17.04
N ASP A 141 6.22 -12.01 17.76
CA ASP A 141 7.67 -12.12 17.85
C ASP A 141 8.11 -13.23 18.82
N LEU A 142 7.48 -13.36 19.99
CA LEU A 142 7.86 -14.30 21.05
C LEU A 142 7.16 -15.67 20.97
N GLN A 143 5.98 -15.73 20.36
CA GLN A 143 5.16 -16.94 20.19
C GLN A 143 5.03 -17.81 21.46
N PRO A 144 4.63 -17.26 22.62
CA PRO A 144 4.43 -18.04 23.82
C PRO A 144 3.27 -19.03 23.67
N ASP A 145 3.17 -19.99 24.57
CA ASP A 145 2.04 -20.90 24.62
C ASP A 145 0.71 -20.13 24.69
N GLY A 146 -0.25 -20.50 23.84
CA GLY A 146 -1.53 -19.79 23.71
C GLY A 146 -1.47 -18.46 22.95
N ALA A 147 -0.34 -18.11 22.29
CA ALA A 147 -0.19 -16.87 21.53
C ALA A 147 -1.34 -16.62 20.55
N VAL A 148 -1.80 -17.65 19.83
CA VAL A 148 -2.90 -17.53 18.86
C VAL A 148 -4.21 -17.15 19.55
N LEU A 149 -4.50 -17.71 20.72
CA LEU A 149 -5.73 -17.36 21.47
C LEU A 149 -5.68 -15.89 21.92
N ARG A 150 -4.53 -15.47 22.46
CA ARG A 150 -4.34 -14.09 22.91
C ARG A 150 -4.35 -13.11 21.73
N PHE A 151 -3.73 -13.48 20.60
CA PHE A 151 -3.75 -12.68 19.38
C PHE A 151 -5.18 -12.46 18.90
N ASN A 152 -6.01 -13.53 18.80
CA ASN A 152 -7.41 -13.41 18.42
C ASN A 152 -8.22 -12.54 19.40
N SER A 153 -7.96 -12.62 20.71
CA SER A 153 -8.56 -11.71 21.69
C SER A 153 -8.25 -10.25 21.38
N LEU A 154 -6.99 -9.92 21.08
CA LEU A 154 -6.57 -8.55 20.71
C LEU A 154 -7.05 -8.15 19.30
N LEU A 155 -7.20 -9.09 18.39
CA LEU A 155 -7.81 -8.86 17.08
C LEU A 155 -9.26 -8.38 17.22
N PHE A 156 -10.05 -9.05 18.06
CA PHE A 156 -11.43 -8.61 18.33
C PHE A 156 -11.49 -7.27 19.09
N GLU A 157 -10.57 -7.02 19.99
CA GLU A 157 -10.40 -5.70 20.61
C GLU A 157 -10.09 -4.63 19.57
N THR A 158 -9.17 -4.93 18.61
CA THR A 158 -8.88 -4.03 17.50
C THR A 158 -10.10 -3.76 16.62
N LEU A 159 -10.89 -4.80 16.29
CA LEU A 159 -12.13 -4.64 15.52
C LEU A 159 -13.14 -3.74 16.25
N PHE A 160 -13.29 -3.93 17.57
CA PHE A 160 -14.14 -3.08 18.39
C PHE A 160 -13.67 -1.63 18.38
N GLN A 161 -12.37 -1.39 18.59
CA GLN A 161 -11.80 -0.03 18.56
C GLN A 161 -11.96 0.63 17.19
N LEU A 162 -11.74 -0.11 16.09
CA LEU A 162 -11.95 0.38 14.72
C LEU A 162 -13.41 0.80 14.51
N TYR A 163 -14.35 -0.09 14.85
CA TYR A 163 -15.77 0.16 14.66
C TYR A 163 -16.32 1.28 15.55
N HIS A 164 -15.91 1.32 16.82
CA HIS A 164 -16.44 2.27 17.80
C HIS A 164 -15.79 3.66 17.73
N ASN A 165 -14.50 3.75 17.35
CA ASN A 165 -13.75 4.98 17.46
C ASN A 165 -13.27 5.57 16.14
N PHE A 166 -13.07 4.74 15.09
CA PHE A 166 -12.30 5.12 13.91
C PHE A 166 -13.03 4.87 12.60
N CYS A 167 -14.35 4.67 12.62
CA CYS A 167 -15.14 4.55 11.41
C CYS A 167 -16.23 5.63 11.31
N THR A 168 -16.61 5.91 10.08
CA THR A 168 -17.75 6.73 9.70
C THR A 168 -18.51 6.04 8.57
N GLU A 169 -19.82 6.29 8.44
CA GLU A 169 -20.57 5.78 7.30
C GLU A 169 -20.10 6.44 5.99
N ALA A 170 -19.79 5.62 5.00
CA ALA A 170 -19.52 6.11 3.66
C ALA A 170 -20.82 6.54 2.96
N PRO A 171 -20.82 7.62 2.17
CA PRO A 171 -21.97 7.96 1.34
C PRO A 171 -22.34 6.81 0.38
N GLN A 172 -23.55 6.27 0.46
CA GLN A 172 -23.98 5.09 -0.32
C GLN A 172 -23.74 5.20 -1.84
N LYS A 173 -23.87 6.41 -2.42
CA LYS A 173 -23.60 6.65 -3.84
C LYS A 173 -22.13 6.44 -4.21
N ASP A 174 -21.22 6.77 -3.28
CA ASP A 174 -19.79 6.68 -3.53
C ASP A 174 -19.30 5.22 -3.47
N THR A 175 -19.87 4.40 -2.58
CA THR A 175 -19.48 3.00 -2.41
C THR A 175 -19.81 2.16 -3.65
N VAL A 176 -21.04 2.25 -4.17
CA VAL A 176 -21.47 1.51 -5.38
C VAL A 176 -20.71 1.97 -6.62
N GLN A 177 -20.51 3.29 -6.78
CA GLN A 177 -19.76 3.83 -7.92
C GLN A 177 -18.28 3.44 -7.83
N HIS A 178 -17.72 3.44 -6.63
CA HIS A 178 -16.33 3.04 -6.39
C HIS A 178 -16.10 1.57 -6.75
N SER A 179 -16.94 0.65 -6.26
CA SER A 179 -16.86 -0.77 -6.61
C SER A 179 -16.94 -1.03 -8.11
N ARG A 180 -17.87 -0.39 -8.82
CA ARG A 180 -17.98 -0.49 -10.28
C ARG A 180 -16.76 0.06 -11.01
N ASN A 181 -16.13 1.10 -10.47
CA ASN A 181 -14.91 1.65 -11.05
C ASN A 181 -13.74 0.70 -10.87
N LEU A 182 -13.61 0.06 -9.71
CA LEU A 182 -12.56 -0.93 -9.43
C LEU A 182 -12.71 -2.18 -10.32
N GLU A 183 -13.91 -2.74 -10.44
CA GLU A 183 -14.19 -3.87 -11.34
C GLU A 183 -13.77 -3.57 -12.79
N ARG A 184 -13.96 -2.33 -13.23
CA ARG A 184 -13.56 -1.89 -14.57
C ARG A 184 -12.07 -1.59 -14.69
N LEU A 185 -11.42 -1.18 -13.61
CA LEU A 185 -9.99 -0.92 -13.56
C LEU A 185 -9.17 -2.20 -13.46
N GLU A 186 -9.66 -3.22 -12.78
CA GLU A 186 -8.91 -4.44 -12.51
C GLU A 186 -8.28 -5.05 -13.78
N PRO A 187 -9.01 -5.33 -14.89
CA PRO A 187 -8.40 -5.85 -16.10
C PRO A 187 -7.39 -4.89 -16.73
N VAL A 188 -7.58 -3.58 -16.59
CA VAL A 188 -6.64 -2.55 -17.07
C VAL A 188 -5.32 -2.63 -16.29
N LEU A 189 -5.41 -2.69 -14.97
CA LEU A 189 -4.24 -2.76 -14.10
C LEU A 189 -3.47 -4.08 -14.30
N GLN A 190 -4.19 -5.20 -14.46
CA GLN A 190 -3.61 -6.50 -14.84
C GLN A 190 -2.85 -6.41 -16.16
N TYR A 191 -3.45 -5.79 -17.16
CA TYR A 191 -2.82 -5.61 -18.46
C TYR A 191 -1.54 -4.78 -18.37
N ILE A 192 -1.59 -3.66 -17.64
CA ILE A 192 -0.41 -2.80 -17.43
C ILE A 192 0.70 -3.59 -16.71
N ALA A 193 0.37 -4.29 -15.63
CA ALA A 193 1.33 -5.04 -14.83
C ALA A 193 2.02 -6.16 -15.62
N SER A 194 1.32 -6.77 -16.58
CA SER A 194 1.87 -7.82 -17.44
C SER A 194 2.67 -7.27 -18.63
N ASN A 195 2.46 -6.00 -19.01
CA ASN A 195 3.04 -5.39 -20.21
C ASN A 195 3.81 -4.08 -19.92
N TYR A 196 4.08 -3.75 -18.66
CA TYR A 196 4.64 -2.45 -18.26
C TYR A 196 5.99 -2.14 -18.92
N ASN A 197 6.77 -3.18 -19.25
CA ASN A 197 8.12 -3.07 -19.80
C ASN A 197 8.18 -2.75 -21.30
N ARG A 198 7.05 -2.64 -21.98
CA ARG A 198 6.94 -2.19 -23.36
C ARG A 198 6.06 -0.94 -23.49
N PRO A 199 6.12 -0.23 -24.62
CA PRO A 199 5.12 0.78 -24.93
C PRO A 199 3.71 0.15 -25.01
N ILE A 200 2.74 0.78 -24.36
CA ILE A 200 1.31 0.44 -24.46
C ILE A 200 0.61 1.67 -25.05
N SER A 201 -0.08 1.50 -26.17
CA SER A 201 -0.80 2.62 -26.80
C SER A 201 -2.09 2.95 -26.03
N LEU A 202 -2.59 4.17 -26.23
CA LEU A 202 -3.83 4.59 -25.60
C LEU A 202 -5.03 3.80 -26.16
N GLU A 203 -5.01 3.48 -27.45
CA GLU A 203 -6.02 2.65 -28.10
C GLU A 203 -6.05 1.25 -27.52
N GLU A 204 -4.87 0.66 -27.34
CA GLU A 204 -4.69 -0.67 -26.77
C GLU A 204 -5.30 -0.75 -25.35
N ILE A 205 -4.90 0.15 -24.45
CA ILE A 205 -5.32 0.10 -23.05
C ILE A 205 -6.79 0.52 -22.86
N SER A 206 -7.28 1.44 -23.66
CA SER A 206 -8.69 1.82 -23.64
C SER A 206 -9.60 0.71 -24.18
N GLY A 207 -9.10 -0.11 -25.12
CA GLY A 207 -9.77 -1.32 -25.59
C GLY A 207 -9.95 -2.35 -24.48
N VAL A 208 -8.94 -2.55 -23.62
CA VAL A 208 -9.04 -3.42 -22.43
C VAL A 208 -10.14 -2.94 -21.47
N ALA A 209 -10.26 -1.64 -21.29
CA ALA A 209 -11.31 -1.03 -20.45
C ALA A 209 -12.71 -1.01 -21.11
N ILE A 210 -12.81 -1.35 -22.40
CA ILE A 210 -14.03 -1.21 -23.23
C ILE A 210 -14.53 0.26 -23.19
N LEU A 211 -13.58 1.21 -23.31
CA LEU A 211 -13.86 2.65 -23.26
C LEU A 211 -13.27 3.36 -24.48
N GLN A 212 -13.87 4.51 -24.84
CA GLN A 212 -13.27 5.42 -25.81
C GLN A 212 -11.98 6.03 -25.22
N PRO A 213 -10.88 6.21 -25.99
CA PRO A 213 -9.58 6.68 -25.47
C PRO A 213 -9.65 7.97 -24.66
N LYS A 214 -10.39 8.98 -25.13
CA LYS A 214 -10.58 10.25 -24.42
C LYS A 214 -11.33 10.09 -23.09
N TYR A 215 -12.30 9.18 -23.04
CA TYR A 215 -13.02 8.88 -21.80
C TYR A 215 -12.15 8.09 -20.85
N PHE A 216 -11.40 7.11 -21.35
CA PHE A 216 -10.44 6.32 -20.57
C PHE A 216 -9.43 7.19 -19.82
N CYS A 217 -8.81 8.17 -20.48
CA CYS A 217 -7.86 9.08 -19.82
C CYS A 217 -8.48 9.78 -18.61
N ARG A 218 -9.70 10.30 -18.74
CA ARG A 218 -10.41 10.99 -17.66
C ARG A 218 -10.83 10.02 -16.56
N PHE A 219 -11.35 8.86 -16.93
CA PHE A 219 -11.76 7.79 -16.03
C PHE A 219 -10.56 7.29 -15.20
N PHE A 220 -9.48 6.93 -15.88
CA PHE A 220 -8.27 6.42 -15.22
C PHE A 220 -7.70 7.46 -14.25
N LYS A 221 -7.53 8.72 -14.70
CA LYS A 221 -7.03 9.79 -13.82
C LYS A 221 -7.96 10.08 -12.64
N LYS A 222 -9.28 10.01 -12.84
CA LYS A 222 -10.26 10.19 -11.76
C LYS A 222 -10.14 9.07 -10.71
N CYS A 223 -9.94 7.83 -11.14
CA CYS A 223 -9.88 6.68 -10.24
C CYS A 223 -8.51 6.52 -9.57
N MET A 224 -7.42 6.74 -10.34
CA MET A 224 -6.06 6.48 -9.90
C MET A 224 -5.31 7.71 -9.37
N GLY A 225 -5.87 8.92 -9.50
CA GLY A 225 -5.21 10.19 -9.17
C GLY A 225 -4.11 10.60 -10.17
N VAL A 226 -3.59 9.67 -10.96
CA VAL A 226 -2.51 9.87 -11.93
C VAL A 226 -2.96 9.45 -13.34
N THR A 227 -2.26 9.94 -14.37
CA THR A 227 -2.51 9.47 -15.75
C THR A 227 -2.01 8.04 -15.94
N PHE A 228 -2.53 7.35 -16.95
CA PHE A 228 -2.08 6.01 -17.33
C PHE A 228 -0.56 5.93 -17.56
N LEU A 229 0.03 6.92 -18.25
CA LEU A 229 1.46 6.93 -18.53
C LEU A 229 2.31 7.17 -17.27
N GLU A 230 1.86 8.07 -16.39
CA GLU A 230 2.50 8.26 -15.07
C GLU A 230 2.47 6.96 -14.28
N TYR A 231 1.33 6.30 -14.23
CA TYR A 231 1.15 5.04 -13.54
C TYR A 231 2.08 3.91 -14.08
N GLN A 232 2.15 3.74 -15.41
CA GLN A 232 3.06 2.79 -16.04
C GLN A 232 4.52 3.08 -15.66
N ASN A 233 4.91 4.37 -15.65
CA ASN A 233 6.26 4.77 -15.27
C ASN A 233 6.54 4.54 -13.77
N GLU A 234 5.55 4.72 -12.88
CA GLU A 234 5.70 4.39 -11.45
C GLU A 234 5.96 2.89 -11.23
N ILE A 235 5.28 2.01 -11.97
CA ILE A 235 5.56 0.56 -11.93
C ILE A 235 6.99 0.30 -12.39
N ARG A 236 7.42 0.89 -13.50
CA ARG A 236 8.79 0.76 -13.99
C ARG A 236 9.82 1.21 -12.97
N LEU A 237 9.62 2.39 -12.36
CA LEU A 237 10.51 2.93 -11.33
C LEU A 237 10.61 2.01 -10.12
N SER A 238 9.49 1.45 -9.65
CA SER A 238 9.49 0.48 -8.54
C SER A 238 10.31 -0.77 -8.85
N LYS A 239 10.15 -1.33 -10.06
CA LYS A 239 10.93 -2.51 -10.50
C LYS A 239 12.41 -2.19 -10.68
N ILE A 240 12.73 -1.02 -11.27
CA ILE A 240 14.11 -0.54 -11.42
C ILE A 240 14.75 -0.32 -10.04
N TYR A 241 14.06 0.33 -9.11
CA TYR A 241 14.55 0.55 -7.76
C TYR A 241 14.88 -0.79 -7.08
N LYS A 242 14.00 -1.78 -7.18
CA LYS A 242 14.23 -3.11 -6.65
C LYS A 242 15.49 -3.76 -7.25
N ASP A 243 15.64 -3.72 -8.58
CA ASP A 243 16.82 -4.32 -9.23
C ASP A 243 18.11 -3.55 -8.88
N VAL A 244 18.06 -2.22 -8.77
CA VAL A 244 19.19 -1.38 -8.34
C VAL A 244 19.67 -1.74 -6.95
N THR A 245 18.74 -2.06 -6.02
CA THR A 245 19.05 -2.38 -4.62
C THR A 245 19.37 -3.85 -4.38
N SER A 246 18.93 -4.76 -5.27
CA SER A 246 19.05 -6.22 -5.06
C SER A 246 20.01 -6.92 -6.02
N THR A 247 20.54 -6.22 -7.03
CA THR A 247 21.43 -6.81 -8.04
C THR A 247 22.66 -5.93 -8.29
N SER A 248 23.71 -6.52 -8.90
CA SER A 248 24.89 -5.81 -9.39
C SER A 248 24.80 -5.47 -10.88
N ASP A 249 23.66 -5.70 -11.55
CA ASP A 249 23.49 -5.48 -12.97
C ASP A 249 23.78 -4.02 -13.35
N LYS A 250 24.24 -3.80 -14.60
CA LYS A 250 24.44 -2.43 -15.09
C LYS A 250 23.12 -1.68 -15.14
N ILE A 251 23.15 -0.40 -14.76
CA ILE A 251 21.95 0.44 -14.76
C ILE A 251 21.29 0.48 -16.14
N SER A 252 22.08 0.52 -17.24
CA SER A 252 21.57 0.45 -18.62
C SER A 252 20.70 -0.78 -18.86
N ASP A 253 21.17 -1.94 -18.43
CA ASP A 253 20.54 -3.23 -18.68
C ASP A 253 19.23 -3.35 -17.84
N ILE A 254 19.26 -2.82 -16.62
CA ILE A 254 18.06 -2.70 -15.77
C ILE A 254 17.01 -1.80 -16.45
N LEU A 255 17.41 -0.65 -17.00
CA LEU A 255 16.49 0.27 -17.68
C LEU A 255 15.85 -0.37 -18.92
N GLU A 256 16.65 -1.04 -19.73
CA GLU A 256 16.19 -1.76 -20.93
C GLU A 256 15.18 -2.86 -20.55
N ARG A 257 15.51 -3.69 -19.55
CA ARG A 257 14.63 -4.76 -19.01
C ARG A 257 13.26 -4.23 -18.60
N HIS A 258 13.22 -3.05 -18.02
CA HIS A 258 11.98 -2.43 -17.53
C HIS A 258 11.36 -1.41 -18.51
N GLY A 259 11.86 -1.36 -19.76
CA GLY A 259 11.27 -0.59 -20.85
C GLY A 259 11.41 0.93 -20.71
N PHE A 260 12.45 1.41 -20.00
CA PHE A 260 12.80 2.82 -19.97
C PHE A 260 13.81 3.15 -21.10
N THR A 261 13.30 3.62 -22.23
CA THR A 261 14.12 4.00 -23.40
C THR A 261 14.63 5.44 -23.35
N ASN A 262 13.92 6.33 -22.63
CA ASN A 262 14.31 7.73 -22.48
C ASN A 262 15.09 7.95 -21.17
N TYR A 263 16.42 7.88 -21.25
CA TYR A 263 17.31 8.03 -20.09
C TYR A 263 17.19 9.40 -19.40
N LYS A 264 16.94 10.49 -20.14
CA LYS A 264 16.77 11.83 -19.57
C LYS A 264 15.49 11.90 -18.72
N LEU A 265 14.39 11.34 -19.22
CA LEU A 265 13.13 11.25 -18.49
C LEU A 265 13.30 10.38 -17.23
N PHE A 266 13.94 9.22 -17.38
CA PHE A 266 14.22 8.34 -16.25
C PHE A 266 15.00 9.04 -15.15
N ARG A 267 16.13 9.68 -15.46
CA ARG A 267 16.93 10.39 -14.45
C ARG A 267 16.14 11.43 -13.70
N ARG A 268 15.33 12.23 -14.41
CA ARG A 268 14.47 13.22 -13.78
C ARG A 268 13.48 12.56 -12.83
N MET A 269 12.69 11.61 -13.30
CA MET A 269 11.67 10.94 -12.49
C MET A 269 12.27 10.20 -11.29
N PHE A 270 13.40 9.52 -11.49
CA PHE A 270 14.09 8.79 -10.43
C PHE A 270 14.61 9.73 -9.35
N SER A 271 15.25 10.85 -9.74
CA SER A 271 15.74 11.86 -8.80
C SER A 271 14.60 12.59 -8.06
N GLU A 272 13.50 12.92 -8.76
CA GLU A 272 12.32 13.53 -8.15
C GLU A 272 11.66 12.59 -7.12
N ARG A 273 11.68 11.27 -7.38
CA ARG A 273 11.05 10.27 -6.52
C ARG A 273 11.92 9.89 -5.32
N PHE A 274 13.21 9.65 -5.53
CA PHE A 274 14.11 9.05 -4.55
C PHE A 274 15.13 10.04 -3.98
N HIS A 275 15.16 11.27 -4.46
CA HIS A 275 16.12 12.34 -4.08
C HIS A 275 17.60 11.93 -4.20
N ALA A 276 17.88 10.88 -4.99
CA ALA A 276 19.20 10.33 -5.22
C ALA A 276 19.31 9.73 -6.62
N THR A 277 20.52 9.49 -7.09
CA THR A 277 20.77 8.73 -8.33
C THR A 277 20.76 7.22 -8.06
N PRO A 278 20.51 6.37 -9.07
CA PRO A 278 20.59 4.91 -8.92
C PRO A 278 21.93 4.41 -8.36
N THR A 279 23.03 5.08 -8.72
CA THR A 279 24.38 4.72 -8.25
C THR A 279 24.57 5.05 -6.78
N GLU A 280 24.05 6.18 -6.31
CA GLU A 280 24.08 6.56 -4.90
C GLU A 280 23.25 5.59 -4.06
N ILE A 281 22.03 5.25 -4.49
CA ILE A 281 21.17 4.28 -3.79
C ILE A 281 21.89 2.93 -3.67
N ARG A 282 22.50 2.43 -4.76
CA ARG A 282 23.22 1.16 -4.74
C ARG A 282 24.37 1.17 -3.73
N LYS A 283 25.13 2.26 -3.65
CA LYS A 283 26.21 2.40 -2.67
C LYS A 283 25.70 2.34 -1.24
N HIS A 284 24.60 3.04 -0.93
CA HIS A 284 24.03 3.06 0.41
C HIS A 284 23.50 1.70 0.88
N VAL A 285 22.99 0.87 -0.03
CA VAL A 285 22.47 -0.47 0.32
C VAL A 285 23.61 -1.50 0.44
N SER A 286 24.78 -1.24 -0.18
CA SER A 286 25.94 -2.14 -0.15
C SER A 286 26.92 -1.82 0.98
N SER A 287 26.66 -0.76 1.74
CA SER A 287 27.43 -0.34 2.94
C SER A 287 26.77 -0.83 4.20
#